data_44cb0b3551564c410b148d8d43d481bb
#
_entry.id   44cb0b3551564c410b148d8d43d481bb
#
_cell.length_a   1.000
_cell.length_b   1.000
_cell.length_c   1.000
_cell.angle_alpha   90.00
_cell.angle_beta   90.00
_cell.angle_gamma   90.00
#
_symmetry.space_group_name_H-M   'P 1'
#
loop_
_entity.id
_entity.type
_entity.pdbx_description
1 polymer ?
#
loop_
_entity_poly.entity_id
_entity_poly.type
_entity_poly.pdbx_seq_one_letter_code
_entity_poly.pdbx_strand_id
1 'polypeptide(L)'
;MNINQEQLLMFQTVIETGSFSAAARKLGKVPSAVSMSIANLEIDLNLNLFERIGREPTPTPAAMVLYEKTQKLLIEINQWKQHAHALSAGLESTLNIVVVSELLHTNWTDYITLLEQHFPNLTINIFSAPQEDALQMLLDQSAQLALMFEREQLDSREQFVELKKEALVPVIAQGHALAQFEQISFEQMVQTRQIVVASRDHSIKPELLFSKDYWRTDHHHSACMMILRNLGWGVLPLEMFNENPELKKKLKVLQLYDFTPKFEYYVDLVWSRESKLGVAARFLIEHIRQQRQQPRKSD
;
A
#
# COMPACT_ATOMS: atom_id res chain seq x y z
N MET A 1 17.04 -26.96 -30.35
CA MET A 1 17.34 -26.75 -28.93
C MET A 1 16.03 -26.95 -28.15
N ASN A 2 15.93 -27.99 -27.34
CA ASN A 2 14.70 -28.32 -26.62
C ASN A 2 15.01 -28.45 -25.11
N ILE A 3 15.26 -27.31 -24.48
CA ILE A 3 15.61 -27.25 -23.06
C ILE A 3 14.33 -27.21 -22.22
N ASN A 4 14.24 -28.07 -21.22
CA ASN A 4 13.10 -28.11 -20.31
C ASN A 4 13.49 -27.81 -18.84
N GLN A 5 12.47 -27.51 -18.02
CA GLN A 5 12.68 -27.15 -16.62
C GLN A 5 13.40 -28.25 -15.81
N GLU A 6 13.12 -29.52 -16.11
CA GLU A 6 13.69 -30.64 -15.38
C GLU A 6 15.21 -30.75 -15.62
N GLN A 7 15.65 -30.53 -16.86
CA GLN A 7 17.09 -30.48 -17.20
C GLN A 7 17.80 -29.34 -16.45
N LEU A 8 17.19 -28.16 -16.41
CA LEU A 8 17.74 -27.03 -15.69
C LEU A 8 17.85 -27.28 -14.18
N LEU A 9 16.85 -27.92 -13.59
CA LEU A 9 16.84 -28.29 -12.19
C LEU A 9 17.93 -29.33 -11.88
N MET A 10 18.09 -30.36 -12.75
CA MET A 10 19.16 -31.33 -12.60
C MET A 10 20.53 -30.67 -12.72
N PHE A 11 20.73 -29.79 -13.69
CA PHE A 11 21.96 -29.03 -13.88
C PHE A 11 22.32 -28.21 -12.63
N GLN A 12 21.39 -27.43 -12.12
CA GLN A 12 21.59 -26.67 -10.87
C GLN A 12 21.96 -27.59 -9.73
N THR A 13 21.20 -28.68 -9.54
CA THR A 13 21.44 -29.61 -8.41
C THR A 13 22.77 -30.32 -8.48
N VAL A 14 23.25 -30.66 -9.68
CA VAL A 14 24.58 -31.26 -9.85
C VAL A 14 25.70 -30.31 -9.41
N ILE A 15 25.58 -29.02 -9.78
CA ILE A 15 26.58 -28.02 -9.33
C ILE A 15 26.52 -27.83 -7.82
N GLU A 16 25.33 -27.72 -7.22
CA GLU A 16 25.18 -27.55 -5.77
C GLU A 16 25.71 -28.74 -4.94
N THR A 17 25.53 -29.94 -5.46
CA THR A 17 25.91 -31.16 -4.72
C THR A 17 27.29 -31.71 -5.09
N GLY A 18 27.90 -31.24 -6.18
CA GLY A 18 29.17 -31.67 -6.69
C GLY A 18 29.20 -33.12 -7.24
N SER A 19 28.04 -33.79 -7.33
CA SER A 19 27.99 -35.21 -7.72
C SER A 19 26.68 -35.59 -8.38
N PHE A 20 26.73 -36.30 -9.51
CA PHE A 20 25.52 -36.84 -10.17
C PHE A 20 24.70 -37.77 -9.24
N SER A 21 25.39 -38.58 -8.43
CA SER A 21 24.74 -39.49 -7.48
C SER A 21 24.08 -38.75 -6.31
N ALA A 22 24.68 -37.68 -5.82
CA ALA A 22 24.09 -36.84 -4.77
C ALA A 22 22.90 -36.03 -5.30
N ALA A 23 23.03 -35.47 -6.50
CA ALA A 23 21.95 -34.79 -7.19
C ALA A 23 20.75 -35.72 -7.44
N ALA A 24 21.01 -36.93 -7.89
CA ALA A 24 19.96 -37.92 -8.12
C ALA A 24 19.19 -38.26 -6.84
N ARG A 25 19.91 -38.46 -5.71
CA ARG A 25 19.27 -38.69 -4.40
C ARG A 25 18.43 -37.51 -3.97
N LYS A 26 18.94 -36.26 -4.12
CA LYS A 26 18.22 -35.04 -3.75
C LYS A 26 16.92 -34.86 -4.57
N LEU A 27 16.93 -35.29 -5.85
CA LEU A 27 15.81 -35.17 -6.79
C LEU A 27 14.88 -36.40 -6.85
N GLY A 28 15.18 -37.48 -6.07
CA GLY A 28 14.40 -38.72 -6.14
C GLY A 28 14.53 -39.45 -7.49
N LYS A 29 15.69 -39.35 -8.15
CA LYS A 29 15.98 -39.93 -9.48
C LYS A 29 17.09 -40.97 -9.39
N VAL A 30 17.29 -41.69 -10.47
CA VAL A 30 18.47 -42.58 -10.60
C VAL A 30 19.66 -41.80 -11.20
N PRO A 31 20.91 -42.12 -10.80
CA PRO A 31 22.09 -41.39 -11.28
C PRO A 31 22.27 -41.39 -12.80
N SER A 32 21.89 -42.46 -13.49
CA SER A 32 21.91 -42.54 -14.96
C SER A 32 20.97 -41.55 -15.63
N ALA A 33 19.77 -41.30 -15.05
CA ALA A 33 18.84 -40.33 -15.58
C ALA A 33 19.38 -38.88 -15.49
N VAL A 34 20.01 -38.54 -14.36
CA VAL A 34 20.65 -37.21 -14.17
C VAL A 34 21.81 -37.05 -15.15
N SER A 35 22.70 -38.04 -15.25
CA SER A 35 23.84 -37.99 -16.17
C SER A 35 23.42 -37.87 -17.63
N MET A 36 22.37 -38.61 -18.05
CA MET A 36 21.85 -38.54 -19.41
C MET A 36 21.15 -37.21 -19.70
N SER A 37 20.44 -36.68 -18.71
CA SER A 37 19.77 -35.34 -18.83
C SER A 37 20.82 -34.25 -19.03
N ILE A 38 21.94 -34.28 -18.27
CA ILE A 38 23.01 -33.31 -18.43
C ILE A 38 23.71 -33.50 -19.80
N ALA A 39 23.99 -34.73 -20.23
CA ALA A 39 24.56 -34.97 -21.55
C ALA A 39 23.68 -34.44 -22.68
N ASN A 40 22.36 -34.64 -22.61
CA ASN A 40 21.42 -34.07 -23.58
C ASN A 40 21.41 -32.51 -23.55
N LEU A 41 21.50 -31.93 -22.36
CA LEU A 41 21.59 -30.48 -22.22
C LEU A 41 22.88 -29.92 -22.85
N GLU A 42 24.01 -30.60 -22.65
CA GLU A 42 25.30 -30.29 -23.29
C GLU A 42 25.23 -30.36 -24.81
N ILE A 43 24.58 -31.39 -25.35
CA ILE A 43 24.33 -31.54 -26.79
C ILE A 43 23.48 -30.43 -27.32
N ASP A 44 22.33 -30.13 -26.67
CA ASP A 44 21.42 -29.09 -27.07
C ASP A 44 22.05 -27.69 -27.07
N LEU A 45 22.93 -27.44 -26.12
CA LEU A 45 23.67 -26.18 -26.01
C LEU A 45 24.93 -26.13 -26.89
N ASN A 46 25.41 -27.27 -27.37
CA ASN A 46 26.72 -27.43 -28.00
C ASN A 46 27.84 -26.90 -27.10
N LEU A 47 27.77 -27.20 -25.79
CA LEU A 47 28.71 -26.78 -24.75
C LEU A 47 28.98 -27.92 -23.78
N ASN A 48 30.23 -28.10 -23.34
CA ASN A 48 30.53 -28.93 -22.20
C ASN A 48 30.29 -28.16 -20.91
N LEU A 49 29.39 -28.65 -20.07
CA LEU A 49 29.06 -28.06 -18.79
C LEU A 49 29.91 -28.64 -17.66
N PHE A 50 30.35 -29.89 -17.81
CA PHE A 50 31.18 -30.56 -16.82
C PHE A 50 32.40 -31.21 -17.45
N GLU A 51 33.54 -31.04 -16.79
CA GLU A 51 34.73 -31.80 -17.07
C GLU A 51 34.69 -33.13 -16.29
N ARG A 52 34.97 -34.24 -16.95
CA ARG A 52 34.98 -35.57 -16.35
C ARG A 52 36.42 -35.97 -15.98
N ILE A 53 37.09 -35.12 -15.19
CA ILE A 53 38.46 -35.38 -14.70
C ILE A 53 38.32 -36.03 -13.33
N GLY A 54 38.50 -37.38 -13.26
CA GLY A 54 38.37 -38.13 -12.02
C GLY A 54 36.98 -38.71 -11.75
N ARG A 55 36.61 -38.86 -10.47
CA ARG A 55 35.34 -39.47 -10.05
C ARG A 55 34.16 -38.48 -9.93
N GLU A 56 34.44 -37.19 -9.83
CA GLU A 56 33.41 -36.16 -9.60
C GLU A 56 33.37 -35.15 -10.76
N PRO A 57 32.16 -34.69 -11.15
CA PRO A 57 32.02 -33.71 -12.21
C PRO A 57 32.47 -32.32 -11.73
N THR A 58 33.41 -31.71 -12.46
CA THR A 58 33.83 -30.33 -12.21
C THR A 58 33.14 -29.36 -13.17
N PRO A 59 32.43 -28.35 -12.70
CA PRO A 59 31.76 -27.38 -13.59
C PRO A 59 32.78 -26.59 -14.42
N THR A 60 32.51 -26.43 -15.71
CA THR A 60 33.31 -25.57 -16.59
C THR A 60 33.00 -24.08 -16.29
N PRO A 61 33.83 -23.13 -16.75
CA PRO A 61 33.53 -21.71 -16.67
C PRO A 61 32.19 -21.35 -17.34
N ALA A 62 31.87 -22.01 -18.46
CA ALA A 62 30.57 -21.82 -19.13
C ALA A 62 29.41 -22.30 -18.28
N ALA A 63 29.55 -23.42 -17.57
CA ALA A 63 28.54 -23.91 -16.64
C ALA A 63 28.28 -22.92 -15.51
N MET A 64 29.31 -22.29 -14.93
CA MET A 64 29.16 -21.34 -13.86
C MET A 64 28.38 -20.07 -14.30
N VAL A 65 28.65 -19.58 -15.51
CA VAL A 65 27.85 -18.46 -16.10
C VAL A 65 26.38 -18.85 -16.28
N LEU A 66 26.15 -20.06 -16.82
CA LEU A 66 24.78 -20.56 -17.03
C LEU A 66 24.07 -20.90 -15.71
N TYR A 67 24.80 -21.31 -14.68
CA TYR A 67 24.24 -21.59 -13.36
C TYR A 67 23.52 -20.38 -12.76
N GLU A 68 24.17 -19.21 -12.77
CA GLU A 68 23.54 -17.96 -12.28
C GLU A 68 22.27 -17.60 -13.05
N LYS A 69 22.26 -17.82 -14.38
CA LYS A 69 21.09 -17.60 -15.22
C LYS A 69 20.00 -18.63 -14.94
N THR A 70 20.37 -19.88 -14.74
CA THR A 70 19.45 -20.98 -14.45
C THR A 70 18.73 -20.77 -13.11
N GLN A 71 19.44 -20.31 -12.08
CA GLN A 71 18.83 -19.98 -10.79
C GLN A 71 17.71 -18.95 -10.95
N LYS A 72 17.98 -17.83 -11.66
CA LYS A 72 16.99 -16.78 -11.91
C LYS A 72 15.79 -17.32 -12.69
N LEU A 73 16.03 -18.09 -13.75
CA LEU A 73 14.98 -18.66 -14.59
C LEU A 73 14.07 -19.62 -13.80
N LEU A 74 14.63 -20.47 -12.95
CA LEU A 74 13.85 -21.39 -12.13
C LEU A 74 13.01 -20.66 -11.07
N ILE A 75 13.51 -19.55 -10.52
CA ILE A 75 12.74 -18.68 -9.63
C ILE A 75 11.55 -18.08 -10.41
N GLU A 76 11.78 -17.53 -11.60
CA GLU A 76 10.72 -16.95 -12.44
C GLU A 76 9.67 -17.98 -12.83
N ILE A 77 10.05 -19.19 -13.19
CA ILE A 77 9.10 -20.28 -13.50
C ILE A 77 8.24 -20.61 -12.26
N ASN A 78 8.82 -20.66 -11.08
CA ASN A 78 8.09 -20.91 -9.85
C ASN A 78 7.10 -19.77 -9.54
N GLN A 79 7.51 -18.53 -9.70
CA GLN A 79 6.64 -17.36 -9.54
C GLN A 79 5.48 -17.41 -10.55
N TRP A 80 5.77 -17.74 -11.81
CA TRP A 80 4.73 -17.90 -12.83
C TRP A 80 3.69 -18.97 -12.46
N LYS A 81 4.15 -20.14 -11.95
CA LYS A 81 3.25 -21.20 -11.48
C LYS A 81 2.40 -20.75 -10.30
N GLN A 82 2.97 -20.04 -9.34
CA GLN A 82 2.23 -19.49 -8.20
C GLN A 82 1.16 -18.50 -8.67
N HIS A 83 1.49 -17.59 -9.60
CA HIS A 83 0.52 -16.68 -10.21
C HIS A 83 -0.61 -17.43 -10.93
N ALA A 84 -0.29 -18.44 -11.72
CA ALA A 84 -1.29 -19.25 -12.43
C ALA A 84 -2.24 -19.97 -11.45
N HIS A 85 -1.72 -20.51 -10.36
CA HIS A 85 -2.54 -21.09 -9.28
C HIS A 85 -3.40 -20.06 -8.57
N ALA A 86 -2.83 -18.88 -8.25
CA ALA A 86 -3.56 -17.80 -7.63
C ALA A 86 -4.74 -17.33 -8.51
N LEU A 87 -4.50 -17.12 -9.79
CA LEU A 87 -5.54 -16.75 -10.77
C LEU A 87 -6.63 -17.82 -10.87
N SER A 88 -6.25 -19.10 -10.87
CA SER A 88 -7.24 -20.20 -10.90
C SER A 88 -8.11 -20.27 -9.63
N ALA A 89 -7.58 -19.78 -8.50
CA ALA A 89 -8.30 -19.65 -7.23
C ALA A 89 -9.11 -18.34 -7.13
N GLY A 90 -9.10 -17.50 -8.19
CA GLY A 90 -9.84 -16.24 -8.25
C GLY A 90 -9.11 -15.06 -7.57
N LEU A 91 -7.79 -15.18 -7.32
CA LEU A 91 -6.98 -14.04 -6.89
C LEU A 91 -6.79 -13.11 -8.10
N GLU A 92 -7.06 -11.83 -7.91
CA GLU A 92 -6.71 -10.80 -8.87
C GLU A 92 -5.18 -10.67 -9.00
N SER A 93 -4.68 -10.47 -10.21
CA SER A 93 -3.25 -10.17 -10.44
C SER A 93 -2.88 -8.74 -10.03
N THR A 94 -3.87 -7.85 -10.05
CA THR A 94 -3.69 -6.43 -9.75
C THR A 94 -4.88 -5.93 -8.94
N LEU A 95 -4.59 -5.22 -7.87
CA LEU A 95 -5.57 -4.52 -7.05
C LEU A 95 -5.28 -3.02 -7.10
N ASN A 96 -6.20 -2.26 -7.66
CA ASN A 96 -6.15 -0.80 -7.72
C ASN A 96 -6.91 -0.22 -6.53
N ILE A 97 -6.24 0.56 -5.72
CA ILE A 97 -6.80 1.23 -4.55
C ILE A 97 -6.62 2.73 -4.74
N VAL A 98 -7.68 3.51 -4.57
CA VAL A 98 -7.60 4.95 -4.54
C VAL A 98 -7.73 5.45 -3.11
N VAL A 99 -6.84 6.34 -2.70
CA VAL A 99 -6.86 7.03 -1.40
C VAL A 99 -7.19 8.49 -1.66
N VAL A 100 -8.27 8.98 -1.08
CA VAL A 100 -8.62 10.39 -1.19
C VAL A 100 -7.45 11.24 -0.70
N SER A 101 -7.10 12.27 -1.46
CA SER A 101 -5.86 13.05 -1.28
C SER A 101 -5.70 13.59 0.14
N GLU A 102 -6.79 13.96 0.77
CA GLU A 102 -6.85 14.48 2.13
C GLU A 102 -6.59 13.40 3.19
N LEU A 103 -6.70 12.10 2.84
CA LEU A 103 -6.46 10.95 3.71
C LEU A 103 -5.04 10.39 3.63
N LEU A 104 -4.16 10.94 2.78
CA LEU A 104 -2.79 10.45 2.60
C LEU A 104 -1.92 10.54 3.87
N HIS A 105 -2.34 11.33 4.85
CA HIS A 105 -1.70 11.41 6.17
C HIS A 105 -2.07 10.26 7.10
N THR A 106 -3.06 9.45 6.75
CA THR A 106 -3.56 8.35 7.59
C THR A 106 -2.71 7.08 7.42
N ASN A 107 -2.86 6.12 8.34
CA ASN A 107 -2.12 4.84 8.33
C ASN A 107 -2.68 3.83 7.30
N TRP A 108 -3.09 4.29 6.13
CA TRP A 108 -3.58 3.42 5.06
C TRP A 108 -2.54 2.36 4.61
N THR A 109 -1.26 2.64 4.82
CA THR A 109 -0.15 1.72 4.50
C THR A 109 -0.19 0.43 5.31
N ASP A 110 -0.84 0.42 6.48
CA ASP A 110 -1.00 -0.78 7.29
C ASP A 110 -1.83 -1.84 6.55
N TYR A 111 -2.84 -1.40 5.78
CA TYR A 111 -3.65 -2.28 4.94
C TYR A 111 -2.84 -2.85 3.77
N ILE A 112 -1.91 -2.07 3.22
CA ILE A 112 -1.01 -2.55 2.15
C ILE A 112 -0.03 -3.58 2.71
N THR A 113 0.53 -3.33 3.89
CA THR A 113 1.40 -4.28 4.59
C THR A 113 0.67 -5.59 4.88
N LEU A 114 -0.59 -5.52 5.31
CA LEU A 114 -1.43 -6.70 5.53
C LEU A 114 -1.65 -7.49 4.23
N LEU A 115 -1.96 -6.80 3.14
CA LEU A 115 -2.15 -7.43 1.82
C LEU A 115 -0.86 -8.08 1.31
N GLU A 116 0.27 -7.44 1.45
CA GLU A 116 1.57 -7.98 1.05
C GLU A 116 1.91 -9.27 1.80
N GLN A 117 1.68 -9.31 3.12
CA GLN A 117 1.92 -10.50 3.94
C GLN A 117 1.08 -11.72 3.51
N HIS A 118 -0.18 -11.50 3.06
CA HIS A 118 -1.08 -12.59 2.68
C HIS A 118 -1.05 -12.91 1.18
N PHE A 119 -0.69 -11.94 0.34
CA PHE A 119 -0.70 -12.04 -1.12
C PHE A 119 0.59 -11.45 -1.72
N PRO A 120 1.77 -12.06 -1.47
CA PRO A 120 3.06 -11.46 -1.84
C PRO A 120 3.28 -11.32 -3.36
N ASN A 121 2.46 -11.97 -4.17
CA ASN A 121 2.51 -11.89 -5.63
C ASN A 121 1.44 -10.96 -6.23
N LEU A 122 0.66 -10.27 -5.38
CA LEU A 122 -0.34 -9.31 -5.82
C LEU A 122 0.34 -7.99 -6.23
N THR A 123 0.05 -7.51 -7.42
CA THR A 123 0.42 -6.14 -7.79
C THR A 123 -0.59 -5.17 -7.22
N ILE A 124 -0.13 -4.22 -6.40
CA ILE A 124 -0.99 -3.19 -5.82
C ILE A 124 -0.63 -1.84 -6.45
N ASN A 125 -1.62 -1.17 -7.04
CA ASN A 125 -1.49 0.20 -7.50
C ASN A 125 -2.23 1.12 -6.54
N ILE A 126 -1.56 2.16 -6.07
CA ILE A 126 -2.15 3.19 -5.21
C ILE A 126 -2.28 4.47 -6.02
N PHE A 127 -3.50 4.96 -6.12
CA PHE A 127 -3.82 6.24 -6.73
C PHE A 127 -4.20 7.24 -5.64
N SER A 128 -3.99 8.52 -5.90
CA SER A 128 -4.53 9.59 -5.07
C SER A 128 -5.37 10.51 -5.92
N ALA A 129 -6.59 10.79 -5.46
CA ALA A 129 -7.55 11.61 -6.17
C ALA A 129 -8.46 12.37 -5.18
N PRO A 130 -9.09 13.47 -5.59
CA PRO A 130 -10.22 14.06 -4.87
C PRO A 130 -11.37 13.06 -4.71
N GLN A 131 -12.25 13.31 -3.75
CA GLN A 131 -13.32 12.36 -3.39
C GLN A 131 -14.26 12.03 -4.55
N GLU A 132 -14.63 13.01 -5.36
CA GLU A 132 -15.50 12.82 -6.52
C GLU A 132 -14.83 11.99 -7.61
N ASP A 133 -13.53 12.24 -7.86
CA ASP A 133 -12.75 11.47 -8.83
C ASP A 133 -12.54 10.03 -8.32
N ALA A 134 -12.27 9.87 -7.03
CA ALA A 134 -12.13 8.54 -6.41
C ALA A 134 -13.42 7.72 -6.54
N LEU A 135 -14.59 8.36 -6.36
CA LEU A 135 -15.88 7.72 -6.61
C LEU A 135 -16.04 7.31 -8.08
N GLN A 136 -15.69 8.20 -9.00
CA GLN A 136 -15.78 7.90 -10.42
C GLN A 136 -14.87 6.69 -10.78
N MET A 137 -13.67 6.63 -10.20
CA MET A 137 -12.76 5.49 -10.39
C MET A 137 -13.34 4.16 -9.88
N LEU A 138 -14.17 4.16 -8.84
CA LEU A 138 -14.90 2.97 -8.40
C LEU A 138 -16.02 2.60 -9.38
N LEU A 139 -16.76 3.58 -9.90
CA LEU A 139 -17.90 3.36 -10.78
C LEU A 139 -17.50 2.88 -12.18
N ASP A 140 -16.37 3.37 -12.70
CA ASP A 140 -15.82 2.92 -13.98
C ASP A 140 -14.88 1.71 -13.84
N GLN A 141 -14.72 1.19 -12.61
CA GLN A 141 -13.93 0.02 -12.27
C GLN A 141 -12.41 0.17 -12.51
N SER A 142 -11.91 1.38 -12.68
CA SER A 142 -10.47 1.66 -12.73
C SER A 142 -9.79 1.49 -11.37
N ALA A 143 -10.55 1.61 -10.26
CA ALA A 143 -10.16 1.17 -8.94
C ALA A 143 -11.20 0.19 -8.35
N GLN A 144 -10.75 -0.76 -7.56
CA GLN A 144 -11.61 -1.74 -6.90
C GLN A 144 -12.01 -1.31 -5.50
N LEU A 145 -11.12 -0.59 -4.81
CA LEU A 145 -11.32 -0.10 -3.46
C LEU A 145 -10.96 1.38 -3.37
N ALA A 146 -11.66 2.12 -2.52
CA ALA A 146 -11.35 3.52 -2.22
C ALA A 146 -11.36 3.76 -0.71
N LEU A 147 -10.36 4.48 -0.21
CA LEU A 147 -10.41 5.09 1.12
C LEU A 147 -10.94 6.50 0.97
N MET A 148 -12.10 6.77 1.55
CA MET A 148 -12.87 7.98 1.35
C MET A 148 -13.44 8.51 2.68
N PHE A 149 -13.80 9.78 2.70
CA PHE A 149 -14.64 10.30 3.77
C PHE A 149 -16.07 9.78 3.66
N GLU A 150 -16.75 9.68 4.79
CA GLU A 150 -18.18 9.47 4.83
C GLU A 150 -18.91 10.54 3.98
N ARG A 151 -20.04 10.16 3.42
CA ARG A 151 -20.88 11.06 2.61
C ARG A 151 -22.33 10.97 3.07
N GLU A 152 -22.99 12.12 3.09
CA GLU A 152 -24.43 12.19 3.43
C GLU A 152 -25.31 11.44 2.42
N GLN A 153 -24.91 11.46 1.14
CA GLN A 153 -25.60 10.77 0.08
C GLN A 153 -24.71 9.73 -0.55
N LEU A 154 -25.11 8.47 -0.42
CA LEU A 154 -24.44 7.34 -1.04
C LEU A 154 -25.11 7.01 -2.37
N ASP A 155 -24.32 6.70 -3.40
CA ASP A 155 -24.84 6.08 -4.63
C ASP A 155 -25.32 4.64 -4.30
N SER A 156 -26.47 4.25 -4.85
CA SER A 156 -27.03 2.90 -4.63
C SER A 156 -26.11 1.76 -5.06
N ARG A 157 -25.14 2.05 -5.91
CA ARG A 157 -24.13 1.11 -6.41
C ARG A 157 -22.96 0.91 -5.46
N GLU A 158 -22.87 1.70 -4.40
CA GLU A 158 -21.76 1.63 -3.46
C GLU A 158 -22.05 0.70 -2.29
N GLN A 159 -20.97 0.14 -1.77
CA GLN A 159 -20.90 -0.51 -0.47
C GLN A 159 -19.71 0.05 0.28
N PHE A 160 -19.77 0.04 1.61
CA PHE A 160 -18.68 0.51 2.44
C PHE A 160 -18.57 -0.30 3.74
N VAL A 161 -17.42 -0.17 4.35
CA VAL A 161 -17.17 -0.51 5.74
C VAL A 161 -16.41 0.65 6.37
N GLU A 162 -16.88 1.12 7.50
CA GLU A 162 -16.22 2.18 8.25
C GLU A 162 -14.86 1.68 8.75
N LEU A 163 -13.80 2.45 8.51
CA LEU A 163 -12.44 2.14 8.95
C LEU A 163 -12.15 2.73 10.32
N LYS A 164 -12.32 4.03 10.44
CA LYS A 164 -12.00 4.77 11.66
C LYS A 164 -12.76 6.09 11.71
N LYS A 165 -12.75 6.67 12.90
CA LYS A 165 -13.19 8.04 13.15
C LYS A 165 -11.95 8.89 13.35
N GLU A 166 -11.88 10.01 12.66
CA GLU A 166 -10.81 10.98 12.78
C GLU A 166 -11.30 12.27 13.42
N ALA A 167 -10.45 12.87 14.26
CA ALA A 167 -10.68 14.18 14.83
C ALA A 167 -9.86 15.23 14.09
N LEU A 168 -10.46 16.37 13.83
CA LEU A 168 -9.78 17.58 13.37
C LEU A 168 -9.59 18.55 14.54
N VAL A 169 -8.45 19.24 14.58
CA VAL A 169 -8.15 20.21 15.61
C VAL A 169 -7.68 21.54 15.01
N PRO A 170 -8.11 22.68 15.59
CA PRO A 170 -7.62 23.99 15.19
C PRO A 170 -6.18 24.16 15.62
N VAL A 171 -5.32 24.57 14.70
CA VAL A 171 -3.86 24.71 14.93
C VAL A 171 -3.32 26.01 14.39
N ILE A 172 -2.23 26.44 15.00
CA ILE A 172 -1.48 27.63 14.61
C ILE A 172 0.02 27.41 14.78
N ALA A 173 0.85 28.21 14.09
CA ALA A 173 2.29 28.13 14.30
C ALA A 173 2.67 28.56 15.73
N GLN A 174 3.65 27.90 16.33
CA GLN A 174 4.18 28.29 17.67
C GLN A 174 4.71 29.73 17.72
N GLY A 175 5.18 30.25 16.58
CA GLY A 175 5.67 31.65 16.47
C GLY A 175 4.57 32.70 16.32
N HIS A 176 3.29 32.32 16.26
CA HIS A 176 2.19 33.25 16.12
C HIS A 176 1.83 33.93 17.46
N ALA A 177 1.38 35.19 17.43
CA ALA A 177 0.99 35.89 18.63
C ALA A 177 -0.06 35.15 19.49
N LEU A 178 -1.04 34.55 18.85
CA LEU A 178 -2.09 33.75 19.53
C LEU A 178 -1.52 32.47 20.20
N ALA A 179 -0.40 31.95 19.76
CA ALA A 179 0.21 30.80 20.37
C ALA A 179 0.79 31.06 21.77
N GLN A 180 0.97 32.32 22.13
CA GLN A 180 1.47 32.71 23.45
C GLN A 180 0.41 32.57 24.55
N PHE A 181 -0.87 32.56 24.20
CA PHE A 181 -1.98 32.40 25.14
C PHE A 181 -2.24 30.94 25.39
N GLU A 182 -2.51 30.56 26.63
CA GLU A 182 -2.91 29.16 26.95
C GLU A 182 -4.26 28.83 26.31
N GLN A 183 -5.20 29.76 26.42
CA GLN A 183 -6.53 29.69 25.78
C GLN A 183 -6.85 31.02 25.12
N ILE A 184 -7.63 30.97 24.05
CA ILE A 184 -8.10 32.14 23.29
C ILE A 184 -9.63 32.14 23.20
N SER A 185 -10.24 33.29 22.86
CA SER A 185 -11.66 33.33 22.53
C SER A 185 -11.89 32.89 21.09
N PHE A 186 -13.13 32.46 20.81
CA PHE A 186 -13.59 32.22 19.44
C PHE A 186 -13.42 33.48 18.56
N GLU A 187 -13.75 34.69 19.12
CA GLU A 187 -13.58 35.95 18.42
C GLU A 187 -12.13 36.22 18.00
N GLN A 188 -11.16 36.00 18.88
CA GLN A 188 -9.73 36.13 18.55
C GLN A 188 -9.31 35.19 17.41
N MET A 189 -9.83 33.97 17.42
CA MET A 189 -9.57 32.98 16.37
C MET A 189 -10.13 33.43 15.02
N VAL A 190 -11.38 33.84 14.95
CA VAL A 190 -12.07 34.21 13.69
C VAL A 190 -11.59 35.53 13.10
N GLN A 191 -10.99 36.42 13.91
CA GLN A 191 -10.36 37.65 13.43
C GLN A 191 -8.96 37.38 12.79
N THR A 192 -8.42 36.19 12.98
CA THR A 192 -7.14 35.78 12.37
C THR A 192 -7.43 35.03 11.08
N ARG A 193 -6.57 35.22 10.06
CA ARG A 193 -6.73 34.49 8.78
C ARG A 193 -6.79 33.00 9.00
N GLN A 194 -7.76 32.36 8.34
CA GLN A 194 -7.94 30.93 8.31
C GLN A 194 -7.35 30.33 7.04
N ILE A 195 -6.65 29.21 7.14
CA ILE A 195 -6.26 28.36 6.02
C ILE A 195 -7.24 27.19 5.98
N VAL A 196 -8.12 27.18 4.97
CA VAL A 196 -9.22 26.21 4.83
C VAL A 196 -8.83 25.15 3.83
N VAL A 197 -9.04 23.87 4.19
CA VAL A 197 -9.01 22.76 3.23
C VAL A 197 -10.41 22.58 2.67
N ALA A 198 -10.51 22.63 1.35
CA ALA A 198 -11.77 22.57 0.62
C ALA A 198 -11.63 21.75 -0.66
N SER A 199 -12.72 21.17 -1.14
CA SER A 199 -12.74 20.42 -2.40
C SER A 199 -12.35 21.29 -3.61
N ARG A 200 -11.95 20.68 -4.70
CA ARG A 200 -11.56 21.38 -5.94
C ARG A 200 -12.72 22.08 -6.63
N ASP A 201 -13.96 21.63 -6.44
CA ASP A 201 -15.17 22.30 -6.88
C ASP A 201 -15.44 23.62 -6.16
N HIS A 202 -14.55 24.01 -5.26
CA HIS A 202 -14.61 25.21 -4.43
C HIS A 202 -15.65 25.17 -3.31
N SER A 203 -16.31 24.06 -3.09
CA SER A 203 -17.19 23.91 -1.93
C SER A 203 -16.35 23.88 -0.65
N ILE A 204 -16.74 24.69 0.31
CA ILE A 204 -16.23 24.66 1.67
C ILE A 204 -17.37 24.17 2.53
N LYS A 205 -17.12 23.13 3.33
CA LYS A 205 -18.11 22.73 4.34
C LYS A 205 -18.37 23.92 5.27
N PRO A 206 -19.60 24.42 5.37
CA PRO A 206 -19.89 25.63 6.14
C PRO A 206 -19.44 25.54 7.60
N GLU A 207 -19.48 24.33 8.16
CA GLU A 207 -19.06 24.04 9.53
C GLU A 207 -17.54 24.14 9.75
N LEU A 208 -16.75 24.28 8.70
CA LEU A 208 -15.29 24.43 8.76
C LEU A 208 -14.80 25.83 8.41
N LEU A 209 -15.70 26.74 8.01
CA LEU A 209 -15.35 28.13 7.68
C LEU A 209 -15.80 29.06 8.81
N PHE A 210 -14.83 29.64 9.50
CA PHE A 210 -15.07 30.51 10.66
C PHE A 210 -14.66 31.96 10.42
N SER A 211 -13.51 32.17 9.76
CA SER A 211 -12.94 33.50 9.56
C SER A 211 -13.44 34.12 8.24
N LYS A 212 -13.65 35.44 8.26
CA LYS A 212 -13.97 36.19 7.03
C LYS A 212 -12.75 36.33 6.11
N ASP A 213 -11.55 36.48 6.69
CA ASP A 213 -10.28 36.45 5.95
C ASP A 213 -9.78 35.01 5.92
N TYR A 214 -9.82 34.38 4.72
CA TYR A 214 -9.35 33.03 4.57
C TYR A 214 -8.64 32.81 3.24
N TRP A 215 -7.68 31.88 3.27
CA TRP A 215 -7.08 31.30 2.10
C TRP A 215 -7.46 29.83 2.00
N ARG A 216 -7.48 29.31 0.80
CA ARG A 216 -8.00 27.99 0.49
C ARG A 216 -6.94 27.13 -0.17
N THR A 217 -6.91 25.85 0.17
CA THR A 217 -6.14 24.77 -0.48
C THR A 217 -7.00 23.52 -0.52
N ASP A 218 -6.64 22.58 -1.39
CA ASP A 218 -7.32 21.28 -1.53
C ASP A 218 -6.59 20.15 -0.76
N HIS A 219 -5.59 20.48 0.05
CA HIS A 219 -4.77 19.45 0.68
C HIS A 219 -4.29 19.83 2.09
N HIS A 220 -4.47 18.94 3.07
CA HIS A 220 -4.04 19.16 4.46
C HIS A 220 -2.54 19.43 4.59
N HIS A 221 -1.69 18.77 3.80
CA HIS A 221 -0.25 19.04 3.81
C HIS A 221 0.06 20.48 3.38
N SER A 222 -0.59 20.98 2.32
CA SER A 222 -0.42 22.37 1.87
C SER A 222 -0.89 23.36 2.94
N ALA A 223 -2.04 23.10 3.57
CA ALA A 223 -2.51 23.90 4.69
C ALA A 223 -1.49 23.92 5.84
N CYS A 224 -0.99 22.76 6.22
CA CYS A 224 0.05 22.62 7.26
C CYS A 224 1.30 23.46 6.94
N MET A 225 1.79 23.39 5.69
CA MET A 225 2.97 24.19 5.27
C MET A 225 2.72 25.70 5.34
N MET A 226 1.52 26.15 4.98
CA MET A 226 1.14 27.57 5.09
C MET A 226 1.04 28.01 6.55
N ILE A 227 0.45 27.20 7.42
CA ILE A 227 0.35 27.47 8.86
C ILE A 227 1.75 27.52 9.50
N LEU A 228 2.65 26.61 9.16
CA LEU A 228 4.04 26.61 9.64
C LEU A 228 4.80 27.89 9.25
N ARG A 229 4.41 28.56 8.17
CA ARG A 229 4.94 29.87 7.75
C ARG A 229 4.25 31.06 8.41
N ASN A 230 3.42 30.80 9.42
CA ASN A 230 2.70 31.83 10.17
C ASN A 230 1.72 32.66 9.32
N LEU A 231 1.16 32.04 8.27
CA LEU A 231 0.24 32.72 7.34
C LEU A 231 -1.22 32.74 7.86
N GLY A 232 -1.51 32.02 8.93
CA GLY A 232 -2.82 31.93 9.56
C GLY A 232 -2.94 30.68 10.42
N TRP A 233 -4.16 30.41 10.90
CA TRP A 233 -4.52 29.18 11.58
C TRP A 233 -5.35 28.28 10.65
N GLY A 234 -5.50 27.01 10.97
CA GLY A 234 -6.35 26.09 10.20
C GLY A 234 -6.77 24.89 11.01
N VAL A 235 -7.66 24.09 10.42
CA VAL A 235 -8.12 22.82 11.02
C VAL A 235 -7.39 21.68 10.34
N LEU A 236 -6.66 20.89 11.13
CA LEU A 236 -5.87 19.76 10.63
C LEU A 236 -6.21 18.48 11.39
N PRO A 237 -6.03 17.30 10.75
CA PRO A 237 -6.22 16.03 11.40
C PRO A 237 -5.30 15.86 12.62
N LEU A 238 -5.86 15.41 13.73
CA LEU A 238 -5.10 15.17 14.96
C LEU A 238 -4.00 14.12 14.77
N GLU A 239 -4.25 13.13 13.93
CA GLU A 239 -3.30 12.04 13.63
C GLU A 239 -2.02 12.56 12.98
N MET A 240 -2.07 13.61 12.13
CA MET A 240 -0.87 14.26 11.58
C MET A 240 0.11 14.70 12.65
N PHE A 241 -0.36 15.06 13.85
CA PHE A 241 0.48 15.46 14.98
C PHE A 241 0.99 14.26 15.75
N ASN A 242 0.14 13.24 15.93
CA ASN A 242 0.50 12.08 16.73
C ASN A 242 1.67 11.33 16.13
N GLU A 243 1.76 11.29 14.81
CA GLU A 243 2.80 10.59 14.07
C GLU A 243 4.03 11.44 13.74
N ASN A 244 3.95 12.77 13.90
CA ASN A 244 5.04 13.66 13.57
C ASN A 244 5.45 14.56 14.76
N PRO A 245 6.42 14.12 15.60
CA PRO A 245 6.90 14.90 16.73
C PRO A 245 7.44 16.29 16.37
N GLU A 246 7.97 16.47 15.16
CA GLU A 246 8.47 17.77 14.69
C GLU A 246 7.33 18.76 14.42
N LEU A 247 6.17 18.30 13.97
CA LEU A 247 4.99 19.13 13.85
C LEU A 247 4.49 19.57 15.24
N LYS A 248 4.49 18.68 16.23
CA LYS A 248 4.13 19.01 17.62
C LYS A 248 4.99 20.14 18.21
N LYS A 249 6.26 20.23 17.84
CA LYS A 249 7.16 21.28 18.30
C LYS A 249 6.90 22.63 17.62
N LYS A 250 6.40 22.63 16.39
CA LYS A 250 6.27 23.83 15.54
C LYS A 250 4.87 24.38 15.48
N LEU A 251 3.87 23.56 15.79
CA LEU A 251 2.46 23.93 15.80
C LEU A 251 1.88 23.79 17.19
N LYS A 252 0.90 24.62 17.50
CA LYS A 252 0.11 24.58 18.73
C LYS A 252 -1.33 24.30 18.39
N VAL A 253 -1.97 23.34 19.07
CA VAL A 253 -3.40 23.17 19.06
C VAL A 253 -4.03 24.33 19.83
N LEU A 254 -4.93 25.06 19.21
CA LEU A 254 -5.66 26.17 19.84
C LEU A 254 -6.69 25.62 20.81
N GLN A 255 -6.63 26.11 22.05
CA GLN A 255 -7.63 25.84 23.07
C GLN A 255 -8.54 27.08 23.17
N LEU A 256 -9.85 26.87 23.07
CA LEU A 256 -10.83 27.93 23.20
C LEU A 256 -11.57 27.77 24.53
N TYR A 257 -11.77 28.86 25.25
CA TYR A 257 -12.49 28.82 26.53
C TYR A 257 -14.01 29.00 26.38
N ASP A 258 -14.46 29.54 25.26
CA ASP A 258 -15.87 29.86 24.96
C ASP A 258 -16.48 29.00 23.84
N PHE A 259 -15.69 28.11 23.25
CA PHE A 259 -16.14 27.23 22.16
C PHE A 259 -15.35 25.91 22.16
N THR A 260 -16.07 24.81 22.03
CA THR A 260 -15.43 23.47 21.89
C THR A 260 -15.70 22.95 20.48
N PRO A 261 -14.72 23.05 19.58
CA PRO A 261 -14.87 22.49 18.24
C PRO A 261 -14.88 20.96 18.33
N LYS A 262 -15.95 20.35 17.85
CA LYS A 262 -16.02 18.90 17.67
C LYS A 262 -16.07 18.64 16.18
N PHE A 263 -14.90 18.55 15.56
CA PHE A 263 -14.79 18.17 14.17
C PHE A 263 -14.34 16.73 14.11
N GLU A 264 -15.25 15.88 13.75
CA GLU A 264 -15.01 14.47 13.60
C GLU A 264 -15.59 14.04 12.26
N TYR A 265 -14.91 13.16 11.57
CA TYR A 265 -15.39 12.55 10.34
C TYR A 265 -15.06 11.07 10.34
N TYR A 266 -15.84 10.29 9.61
CA TYR A 266 -15.56 8.88 9.41
C TYR A 266 -14.79 8.70 8.11
N VAL A 267 -13.87 7.73 8.14
CA VAL A 267 -13.14 7.25 6.98
C VAL A 267 -13.66 5.85 6.68
N ASP A 268 -14.05 5.66 5.42
CA ASP A 268 -14.65 4.43 4.92
C ASP A 268 -13.75 3.76 3.89
N LEU A 269 -13.72 2.42 3.91
CA LEU A 269 -13.33 1.65 2.74
C LEU A 269 -14.57 1.40 1.90
N VAL A 270 -14.56 1.90 0.67
CA VAL A 270 -15.71 1.89 -0.26
C VAL A 270 -15.38 1.05 -1.50
N TRP A 271 -16.38 0.39 -2.05
CA TRP A 271 -16.28 -0.35 -3.32
C TRP A 271 -17.62 -0.35 -4.06
N SER A 272 -17.58 -0.62 -5.38
CA SER A 272 -18.80 -0.75 -6.16
C SER A 272 -19.45 -2.13 -5.99
N ARG A 273 -20.79 -2.18 -5.86
CA ARG A 273 -21.56 -3.45 -5.86
C ARG A 273 -21.44 -4.22 -7.16
N GLU A 274 -21.18 -3.50 -8.25
CA GLU A 274 -21.08 -4.07 -9.60
C GLU A 274 -19.68 -4.64 -9.86
N SER A 275 -18.68 -4.29 -9.04
CA SER A 275 -17.31 -4.79 -9.17
C SER A 275 -17.22 -6.26 -8.75
N LYS A 276 -16.64 -7.08 -9.60
CA LYS A 276 -16.23 -8.44 -9.24
C LYS A 276 -14.94 -8.40 -8.45
N LEU A 277 -15.05 -8.18 -7.14
CA LEU A 277 -13.90 -8.18 -6.26
C LEU A 277 -13.19 -9.54 -6.23
N GLY A 278 -11.89 -9.53 -6.37
CA GLY A 278 -11.03 -10.70 -6.21
C GLY A 278 -10.86 -11.11 -4.74
N VAL A 279 -10.01 -12.10 -4.52
CA VAL A 279 -9.80 -12.70 -3.18
C VAL A 279 -9.14 -11.71 -2.23
N ALA A 280 -8.16 -10.94 -2.69
CA ALA A 280 -7.42 -9.99 -1.86
C ALA A 280 -8.30 -8.80 -1.42
N ALA A 281 -9.09 -8.24 -2.34
CA ALA A 281 -10.04 -7.17 -2.00
C ALA A 281 -11.07 -7.64 -0.96
N ARG A 282 -11.66 -8.83 -1.16
CA ARG A 282 -12.61 -9.42 -0.19
C ARG A 282 -11.96 -9.71 1.15
N PHE A 283 -10.72 -10.23 1.16
CA PHE A 283 -9.97 -10.48 2.39
C PHE A 283 -9.80 -9.20 3.20
N LEU A 284 -9.41 -8.08 2.55
CA LEU A 284 -9.24 -6.80 3.24
C LEU A 284 -10.56 -6.31 3.86
N ILE A 285 -11.65 -6.37 3.10
CA ILE A 285 -12.98 -5.99 3.58
C ILE A 285 -13.40 -6.81 4.80
N GLU A 286 -13.25 -8.13 4.74
CA GLU A 286 -13.62 -9.03 5.83
C GLU A 286 -12.73 -8.84 7.06
N HIS A 287 -11.43 -8.62 6.87
CA HIS A 287 -10.50 -8.33 7.96
C HIS A 287 -10.94 -7.07 8.74
N ILE A 288 -11.27 -6.00 8.03
CA ILE A 288 -11.75 -4.75 8.64
C ILE A 288 -13.07 -4.98 9.37
N ARG A 289 -14.01 -5.71 8.79
CA ARG A 289 -15.29 -6.06 9.45
C ARG A 289 -15.09 -6.82 10.76
N GLN A 290 -14.17 -7.77 10.76
CA GLN A 290 -13.87 -8.57 11.95
C GLN A 290 -13.22 -7.74 13.06
N GLN A 291 -12.31 -6.82 12.73
CA GLN A 291 -11.70 -5.92 13.70
C GLN A 291 -12.73 -5.04 14.40
N ARG A 292 -13.80 -4.63 13.71
CA ARG A 292 -14.86 -3.79 14.29
C ARG A 292 -15.84 -4.56 15.17
N GLN A 293 -16.01 -5.85 14.94
CA GLN A 293 -16.87 -6.71 15.77
C GLN A 293 -16.22 -7.09 17.10
N GLN A 294 -14.89 -6.95 17.23
CA GLN A 294 -14.21 -7.13 18.50
C GLN A 294 -14.39 -5.87 19.36
N PRO A 295 -14.97 -5.97 20.57
CA PRO A 295 -15.07 -4.83 21.47
C PRO A 295 -13.65 -4.30 21.72
N ARG A 296 -13.42 -3.01 21.44
CA ARG A 296 -12.17 -2.34 21.80
C ARG A 296 -11.93 -2.60 23.27
N LYS A 297 -10.83 -3.28 23.62
CA LYS A 297 -10.31 -3.27 24.98
C LYS A 297 -10.05 -1.81 25.29
N SER A 298 -10.87 -1.27 26.19
CA SER A 298 -10.66 0.06 26.76
C SER A 298 -9.31 0.09 27.46
N ASP A 299 -8.36 0.83 26.91
CA ASP A 299 -7.19 1.29 27.63
C ASP A 299 -7.57 2.48 28.53
#